data_e9ae4816095f697a09f4beadba9b0c1d
#
_entry.id   e9ae4816095f697a09f4beadba9b0c1d
#
_cell.length_a   1.000
_cell.length_b   1.000
_cell.length_c   1.000
_cell.angle_alpha   90.00
_cell.angle_beta   90.00
_cell.angle_gamma   90.00
#
_symmetry.space_group_name_H-M   'P 1'
#
loop_
_entity.id
_entity.type
_entity.pdbx_description
1 polymer ?
#
loop_
_entity_poly.entity_id
_entity_poly.type
_entity_poly.pdbx_seq_one_letter_code
_entity_poly.pdbx_strand_id
1 'polypeptide(L)'
;MLLNINIRGRLVPLSIALVVIALGLIFVLKKDPDSFEGKSQGTLQPGSGQEWKRVDNPGEDGWKTEVIASQISDQLGQVSRLIHGAREVPPGSPIAIADESFSCGGLRPENLQVAFDDPLLEVKREKPGGGHSSGNYRGTGGFEKAILDLRHAWKAEDSIRATFKVYGIRQEEDRISSKQHLSIVVKSKDGNLEEHSTWDTLWVTREPGGVPLLTSIKVSKFEQARTRNAAPLLADQTHSVLGANPSFRRQFQLGLNHWLNQSQDNRFFDLLGTPGLALGDVNGDGLDDLYVCQEGGLPNRLYLRRPDGTAIDHSEASRADWLESSRAALIVDLDNDGNQDLAVTILGALVIAAGDGKGSFTMRACIPTSNDTMSLAAADFDHDGDLDIYVCAHMADDLSQDAGVVSIAAS
;
A
#
# COMPACT_ATOMS: atom_id res chain seq x y z
N MET A 1 12.96 5.26 -13.61
CA MET A 1 13.94 4.95 -14.67
C MET A 1 13.65 3.53 -15.12
N LEU A 2 13.23 3.32 -16.37
CA LEU A 2 13.05 1.99 -16.94
C LEU A 2 14.43 1.51 -17.42
N LEU A 3 14.94 0.47 -16.79
CA LEU A 3 16.09 -0.27 -17.29
C LEU A 3 15.55 -1.50 -18.01
N ASN A 4 15.68 -1.51 -19.34
CA ASN A 4 15.38 -2.70 -20.11
C ASN A 4 16.66 -3.54 -20.17
N ILE A 5 16.65 -4.72 -19.55
CA ILE A 5 17.79 -5.65 -19.51
C ILE A 5 17.46 -6.77 -20.50
N ASN A 6 17.93 -6.64 -21.73
CA ASN A 6 17.81 -7.71 -22.71
C ASN A 6 18.99 -8.66 -22.60
N ILE A 7 18.77 -9.83 -22.00
CA ILE A 7 19.81 -10.85 -21.73
C ILE A 7 20.15 -11.67 -22.98
N ARG A 8 19.37 -11.57 -24.07
CA ARG A 8 19.55 -12.39 -25.29
C ARG A 8 19.97 -11.66 -26.57
N GLY A 9 20.65 -10.54 -26.49
CA GLY A 9 21.37 -9.97 -27.62
C GLY A 9 20.56 -9.63 -28.86
N ARG A 10 19.25 -9.29 -28.77
CA ARG A 10 18.47 -8.71 -29.84
C ARG A 10 18.40 -7.20 -29.71
N LEU A 11 19.00 -6.50 -30.65
CA LEU A 11 18.90 -5.05 -30.79
C LEU A 11 17.46 -4.66 -31.16
N VAL A 12 16.71 -4.06 -30.24
CA VAL A 12 15.45 -3.37 -30.55
C VAL A 12 15.78 -2.06 -31.26
N PRO A 13 15.17 -1.73 -32.42
CA PRO A 13 15.52 -0.50 -33.12
C PRO A 13 15.13 0.72 -32.30
N LEU A 14 16.09 1.62 -32.13
CA LEU A 14 16.03 2.91 -31.42
C LEU A 14 14.82 3.80 -31.80
N SER A 15 14.13 3.48 -32.90
CA SER A 15 13.02 4.24 -33.45
C SER A 15 11.71 4.16 -32.63
N ILE A 16 11.45 3.09 -31.90
CA ILE A 16 10.20 2.93 -31.13
C ILE A 16 10.29 3.66 -29.78
N ALA A 17 11.42 3.60 -29.12
CA ALA A 17 11.66 4.35 -27.88
C ALA A 17 11.59 5.87 -28.11
N LEU A 18 12.11 6.36 -29.24
CA LEU A 18 12.00 7.77 -29.63
C LEU A 18 10.57 8.23 -29.93
N VAL A 19 9.70 7.35 -30.46
CA VAL A 19 8.29 7.69 -30.73
C VAL A 19 7.48 7.81 -29.43
N VAL A 20 7.72 6.96 -28.43
CA VAL A 20 7.04 7.04 -27.12
C VAL A 20 7.50 8.27 -26.33
N ILE A 21 8.79 8.58 -26.38
CA ILE A 21 9.34 9.80 -25.77
C ILE A 21 8.83 11.06 -26.50
N ALA A 22 8.74 11.03 -27.85
CA ALA A 22 8.21 12.14 -28.62
C ALA A 22 6.70 12.35 -28.39
N LEU A 23 5.90 11.31 -28.25
CA LEU A 23 4.48 11.40 -27.91
C LEU A 23 4.25 11.88 -26.48
N GLY A 24 5.08 11.46 -25.53
CA GLY A 24 5.06 11.97 -24.16
C GLY A 24 5.45 13.46 -24.10
N LEU A 25 6.48 13.88 -24.82
CA LEU A 25 6.86 15.30 -24.93
C LEU A 25 5.81 16.16 -25.65
N ILE A 26 5.13 15.62 -26.68
CA ILE A 26 4.05 16.35 -27.40
C ILE A 26 2.83 16.52 -26.48
N PHE A 27 2.55 15.59 -25.56
CA PHE A 27 1.47 15.76 -24.57
C PHE A 27 1.81 16.78 -23.48
N VAL A 28 3.09 16.90 -23.11
CA VAL A 28 3.59 17.92 -22.16
C VAL A 28 3.68 19.30 -22.79
N LEU A 29 4.02 19.39 -24.09
CA LEU A 29 4.18 20.67 -24.81
C LEU A 29 2.87 21.24 -25.37
N LYS A 30 1.74 20.52 -25.30
CA LYS A 30 0.40 21.02 -25.67
C LYS A 30 -0.40 21.60 -24.51
N LYS A 31 0.18 21.72 -23.33
CA LYS A 31 -0.41 22.45 -22.23
C LYS A 31 -0.09 23.92 -22.41
N ASP A 32 -1.13 24.76 -22.47
CA ASP A 32 -1.03 26.21 -22.67
C ASP A 32 0.06 26.83 -21.79
N PRO A 33 0.93 27.67 -22.35
CA PRO A 33 2.03 28.30 -21.57
C PRO A 33 1.58 29.30 -20.51
N ASP A 34 0.32 29.74 -20.54
CA ASP A 34 -0.18 30.83 -19.68
C ASP A 34 -0.79 30.35 -18.34
N SER A 35 -0.74 29.06 -18.02
CA SER A 35 -1.33 28.53 -16.78
C SER A 35 -0.33 28.22 -15.66
N PHE A 36 0.95 28.59 -15.80
CA PHE A 36 1.96 28.35 -14.78
C PHE A 36 2.84 29.59 -14.53
N GLU A 37 2.23 30.68 -14.03
CA GLU A 37 2.96 31.61 -13.20
C GLU A 37 2.93 31.14 -11.74
N GLY A 38 3.57 30.03 -11.47
CA GLY A 38 3.99 29.62 -10.15
C GLY A 38 5.22 30.44 -9.77
N LYS A 39 5.09 31.36 -8.85
CA LYS A 39 6.23 32.04 -8.21
C LYS A 39 7.07 30.96 -7.49
N SER A 40 8.07 30.41 -8.19
CA SER A 40 9.16 29.72 -7.53
C SER A 40 10.10 30.77 -6.97
N GLN A 41 10.29 30.80 -5.68
CA GLN A 41 11.58 30.96 -5.03
C GLN A 41 11.37 31.25 -3.54
N GLY A 42 11.61 30.27 -2.74
CA GLY A 42 11.95 30.42 -1.35
C GLY A 42 12.72 29.17 -0.97
N THR A 43 14.00 29.31 -0.78
CA THR A 43 14.80 28.33 -0.04
C THR A 43 14.07 28.03 1.26
N LEU A 44 13.48 26.84 1.38
CA LEU A 44 12.83 26.38 2.59
C LEU A 44 13.89 26.24 3.69
N GLN A 45 14.01 27.25 4.53
CA GLN A 45 14.62 27.06 5.85
C GLN A 45 13.66 26.24 6.70
N PRO A 46 14.11 25.36 7.60
CA PRO A 46 13.22 24.62 8.49
C PRO A 46 12.43 25.61 9.34
N GLY A 47 11.21 25.87 8.89
CA GLY A 47 10.31 26.83 9.49
C GLY A 47 9.64 26.30 10.76
N SER A 48 9.21 27.20 11.61
CA SER A 48 8.42 26.95 12.80
C SER A 48 7.17 26.11 12.46
N GLY A 49 6.63 25.33 13.40
CA GLY A 49 5.44 24.48 13.19
C GLY A 49 4.16 25.21 12.71
N GLN A 50 4.20 26.57 12.60
CA GLN A 50 3.18 27.40 11.94
C GLN A 50 3.28 27.37 10.40
N GLU A 51 4.48 27.23 9.86
CA GLU A 51 4.72 27.22 8.41
C GLU A 51 4.26 25.89 7.78
N TRP A 52 4.47 24.78 8.45
CA TRP A 52 3.93 23.49 8.04
C TRP A 52 2.40 23.46 8.04
N LYS A 53 1.75 24.08 9.06
CA LYS A 53 0.28 24.21 9.09
C LYS A 53 -0.29 25.01 7.93
N ARG A 54 0.50 25.90 7.32
CA ARG A 54 0.09 26.68 6.16
C ARG A 54 0.27 25.90 4.86
N VAL A 55 1.34 25.09 4.75
CA VAL A 55 1.58 24.20 3.61
C VAL A 55 0.54 23.08 3.58
N ASP A 56 0.11 22.58 4.75
CA ASP A 56 -0.92 21.53 4.89
C ASP A 56 -2.36 22.07 4.87
N ASN A 57 -2.58 23.37 4.58
CA ASN A 57 -3.91 23.93 4.54
C ASN A 57 -4.49 23.93 3.11
N PRO A 58 -5.35 22.96 2.77
CA PRO A 58 -5.92 22.83 1.43
C PRO A 58 -6.72 24.07 0.99
N GLY A 59 -7.11 24.94 1.91
CA GLY A 59 -7.80 26.20 1.60
C GLY A 59 -6.90 27.25 0.92
N GLU A 60 -5.58 27.14 1.05
CA GLU A 60 -4.62 28.10 0.50
C GLU A 60 -4.03 27.67 -0.86
N ASP A 61 -4.18 26.41 -1.26
CA ASP A 61 -3.64 25.84 -2.50
C ASP A 61 -4.51 26.15 -3.73
N GLY A 62 -5.73 26.65 -3.50
CA GLY A 62 -6.71 26.90 -4.57
C GLY A 62 -7.47 25.64 -5.03
N TRP A 63 -7.24 24.49 -4.42
CA TRP A 63 -7.92 23.22 -4.75
C TRP A 63 -9.22 23.07 -3.97
N LYS A 64 -10.29 23.67 -4.48
CA LYS A 64 -11.62 23.64 -3.83
C LYS A 64 -12.13 22.22 -3.51
N THR A 65 -11.80 21.25 -4.36
CA THR A 65 -12.20 19.84 -4.15
C THR A 65 -11.52 19.23 -2.93
N GLU A 66 -10.33 19.66 -2.59
CA GLU A 66 -9.57 19.15 -1.43
C GLU A 66 -10.17 19.66 -0.12
N VAL A 67 -10.56 20.93 -0.07
CA VAL A 67 -11.30 21.50 1.07
C VAL A 67 -12.60 20.73 1.32
N ILE A 68 -13.34 20.44 0.26
CA ILE A 68 -14.60 19.67 0.34
C ILE A 68 -14.33 18.25 0.78
N ALA A 69 -13.26 17.63 0.28
CA ALA A 69 -12.84 16.28 0.67
C ALA A 69 -12.53 16.20 2.16
N SER A 70 -11.81 17.18 2.69
CA SER A 70 -11.51 17.28 4.12
C SER A 70 -12.80 17.42 4.95
N GLN A 71 -13.68 18.33 4.57
CA GLN A 71 -14.94 18.54 5.28
C GLN A 71 -15.85 17.29 5.27
N ILE A 72 -15.96 16.59 4.12
CA ILE A 72 -16.71 15.33 4.03
C ILE A 72 -16.06 14.25 4.87
N SER A 73 -14.75 14.16 4.88
CA SER A 73 -14.01 13.20 5.71
C SER A 73 -14.25 13.44 7.20
N ASP A 74 -14.31 14.70 7.63
CA ASP A 74 -14.64 15.08 9.00
C ASP A 74 -16.07 14.68 9.38
N GLN A 75 -17.05 14.93 8.48
CA GLN A 75 -18.43 14.51 8.67
C GLN A 75 -18.55 12.98 8.77
N LEU A 76 -17.89 12.24 7.87
CA LEU A 76 -17.85 10.78 7.91
C LEU A 76 -17.13 10.26 9.17
N GLY A 77 -16.14 10.99 9.68
CA GLY A 77 -15.52 10.73 10.97
C GLY A 77 -16.50 10.83 12.14
N GLN A 78 -17.48 11.76 12.07
CA GLN A 78 -18.58 11.83 13.04
C GLN A 78 -19.55 10.64 12.88
N VAL A 79 -19.92 10.27 11.66
CA VAL A 79 -20.72 9.05 11.38
C VAL A 79 -20.03 7.81 11.97
N SER A 80 -18.71 7.70 11.77
CA SER A 80 -17.89 6.63 12.36
C SER A 80 -18.05 6.56 13.88
N ARG A 81 -17.96 7.69 14.57
CA ARG A 81 -18.18 7.77 16.04
C ARG A 81 -19.56 7.31 16.45
N LEU A 82 -20.60 7.68 15.70
CA LEU A 82 -21.97 7.21 15.96
C LEU A 82 -22.10 5.69 15.79
N ILE A 83 -21.46 5.13 14.78
CA ILE A 83 -21.40 3.67 14.57
C ILE A 83 -20.67 2.97 15.73
N HIS A 84 -19.59 3.56 16.27
CA HIS A 84 -18.92 3.04 17.46
C HIS A 84 -19.81 3.04 18.73
N GLY A 85 -20.83 3.87 18.78
CA GLY A 85 -21.72 3.99 19.94
C GLY A 85 -21.41 5.14 20.87
N ALA A 86 -20.61 6.10 20.44
CA ALA A 86 -20.48 7.36 21.16
C ALA A 86 -21.86 8.04 21.23
N ARG A 87 -22.42 8.15 22.43
CA ARG A 87 -23.72 8.77 22.67
C ARG A 87 -23.72 10.30 22.51
N GLU A 88 -22.52 10.90 22.52
CA GLU A 88 -22.36 12.34 22.49
C GLU A 88 -21.34 12.72 21.42
N VAL A 89 -21.75 13.57 20.51
CA VAL A 89 -20.83 14.40 19.73
C VAL A 89 -20.11 15.29 20.75
N PRO A 90 -18.78 15.44 20.75
CA PRO A 90 -18.07 16.23 21.71
C PRO A 90 -18.69 17.61 21.90
N PRO A 91 -18.80 18.15 23.14
CA PRO A 91 -19.28 19.51 23.36
C PRO A 91 -18.46 20.49 22.51
N GLY A 92 -19.14 21.25 21.66
CA GLY A 92 -18.48 22.16 20.71
C GLY A 92 -18.44 21.68 19.25
N SER A 93 -18.99 20.52 18.93
CA SER A 93 -19.29 20.13 17.56
C SER A 93 -20.76 20.50 17.26
N PRO A 94 -21.04 21.67 16.72
CA PRO A 94 -22.44 22.12 16.49
C PRO A 94 -23.01 21.60 15.17
N ILE A 95 -22.47 20.54 14.57
CA ILE A 95 -22.68 20.29 13.17
C ILE A 95 -23.68 19.15 13.03
N ALA A 96 -24.88 19.50 12.54
CA ALA A 96 -25.81 18.52 11.97
C ALA A 96 -25.05 17.75 10.88
N ILE A 97 -25.06 16.41 10.94
CA ILE A 97 -24.46 15.56 9.91
C ILE A 97 -25.40 15.45 8.72
N ALA A 98 -26.69 15.25 8.99
CA ALA A 98 -27.73 15.08 7.99
C ALA A 98 -28.59 16.34 7.84
N ASP A 99 -28.97 16.62 6.62
CA ASP A 99 -29.95 17.66 6.27
C ASP A 99 -31.38 17.20 6.54
N GLU A 100 -32.32 18.13 6.72
CA GLU A 100 -33.75 17.82 6.87
C GLU A 100 -34.35 17.09 5.65
N SER A 101 -33.78 17.28 4.48
CA SER A 101 -34.15 16.58 3.24
C SER A 101 -33.51 15.18 3.11
N PHE A 102 -32.78 14.73 4.12
CA PHE A 102 -32.13 13.43 4.09
C PHE A 102 -33.09 12.28 3.79
N SER A 103 -32.63 11.34 2.95
CA SER A 103 -33.33 10.09 2.72
C SER A 103 -32.38 8.95 2.37
N CYS A 104 -32.61 7.76 2.92
CA CYS A 104 -31.90 6.55 2.51
C CYS A 104 -32.75 5.30 2.70
N GLY A 105 -32.34 4.21 2.06
CA GLY A 105 -32.81 2.85 2.36
C GLY A 105 -32.07 2.27 3.55
N GLY A 106 -32.19 0.95 3.77
CA GLY A 106 -31.39 0.24 4.77
C GLY A 106 -29.91 0.30 4.43
N LEU A 107 -29.09 0.46 5.47
CA LEU A 107 -27.63 0.55 5.34
C LEU A 107 -26.95 -0.83 5.28
N ARG A 108 -27.73 -1.90 5.39
CA ARG A 108 -27.32 -3.29 5.25
C ARG A 108 -28.29 -4.04 4.34
N PRO A 109 -27.81 -4.90 3.41
CA PRO A 109 -28.68 -5.75 2.62
C PRO A 109 -29.40 -6.77 3.48
N GLU A 110 -30.66 -7.06 3.17
CA GLU A 110 -31.43 -8.12 3.86
C GLU A 110 -31.00 -9.53 3.42
N ASN A 111 -30.59 -9.67 2.17
CA ASN A 111 -30.30 -10.98 1.57
C ASN A 111 -28.82 -11.09 1.21
N LEU A 112 -28.07 -11.79 2.04
CA LEU A 112 -26.69 -12.17 1.76
C LEU A 112 -26.64 -13.62 1.29
N GLN A 113 -25.79 -13.90 0.31
CA GLN A 113 -25.45 -15.26 -0.13
C GLN A 113 -24.05 -15.62 0.33
N VAL A 114 -23.86 -16.88 0.68
CA VAL A 114 -22.54 -17.43 1.01
C VAL A 114 -21.70 -17.45 -0.26
N ALA A 115 -20.57 -16.76 -0.24
CA ALA A 115 -19.59 -16.71 -1.32
C ALA A 115 -18.41 -17.66 -1.04
N PHE A 116 -18.09 -17.86 0.24
CA PHE A 116 -17.04 -18.76 0.69
C PHE A 116 -17.40 -19.29 2.09
N ASP A 117 -17.13 -20.56 2.35
CA ASP A 117 -17.36 -21.20 3.65
C ASP A 117 -16.37 -22.33 3.89
N ASP A 118 -15.59 -22.19 4.97
CA ASP A 118 -14.67 -23.19 5.44
C ASP A 118 -14.70 -23.30 6.99
N PRO A 119 -13.96 -24.23 7.63
CA PRO A 119 -13.95 -24.36 9.09
C PRO A 119 -13.48 -23.12 9.87
N LEU A 120 -12.78 -22.19 9.25
CA LEU A 120 -12.19 -21.00 9.90
C LEU A 120 -12.95 -19.71 9.59
N LEU A 121 -13.47 -19.58 8.35
CA LEU A 121 -13.97 -18.34 7.80
C LEU A 121 -15.24 -18.54 6.97
N GLU A 122 -16.22 -17.68 7.17
CA GLU A 122 -17.41 -17.56 6.30
C GLU A 122 -17.42 -16.17 5.65
N VAL A 123 -17.59 -16.11 4.32
CA VAL A 123 -17.76 -14.84 3.58
C VAL A 123 -19.13 -14.83 2.92
N LYS A 124 -19.87 -13.76 3.17
CA LYS A 124 -21.18 -13.49 2.57
C LYS A 124 -21.12 -12.22 1.74
N ARG A 125 -21.80 -12.21 0.61
CA ARG A 125 -21.93 -11.06 -0.27
C ARG A 125 -23.39 -10.74 -0.56
N GLU A 126 -23.62 -9.50 -0.91
CA GLU A 126 -24.90 -9.07 -1.45
C GLU A 126 -25.27 -9.89 -2.69
N LYS A 127 -26.51 -10.36 -2.76
CA LYS A 127 -27.00 -11.09 -3.93
C LYS A 127 -27.18 -10.12 -5.12
N PRO A 128 -26.66 -10.44 -6.32
CA PRO A 128 -26.88 -9.60 -7.50
C PRO A 128 -28.38 -9.33 -7.73
N GLY A 129 -28.76 -8.06 -7.82
CA GLY A 129 -30.16 -7.66 -7.94
C GLY A 129 -30.97 -7.75 -6.65
N GLY A 130 -30.35 -8.06 -5.52
CA GLY A 130 -30.97 -7.98 -4.20
C GLY A 130 -31.23 -6.51 -3.83
N GLY A 131 -32.46 -6.18 -3.49
CA GLY A 131 -32.79 -4.85 -2.99
C GLY A 131 -32.18 -4.63 -1.61
N HIS A 132 -31.72 -3.42 -1.36
CA HIS A 132 -31.44 -2.99 0.01
C HIS A 132 -32.72 -3.01 0.82
N SER A 133 -32.59 -3.18 2.14
CA SER A 133 -33.69 -3.16 3.10
C SER A 133 -34.72 -2.07 2.75
N SER A 134 -35.99 -2.42 2.83
CA SER A 134 -37.13 -1.54 2.60
C SER A 134 -37.27 -0.38 3.60
N GLY A 135 -36.25 -0.15 4.43
CA GLY A 135 -36.16 1.00 5.32
C GLY A 135 -36.27 2.30 4.54
N ASN A 136 -37.25 3.11 4.92
CA ASN A 136 -37.42 4.46 4.38
C ASN A 136 -37.13 5.46 5.51
N TYR A 137 -35.84 5.82 5.63
CA TYR A 137 -35.35 6.76 6.65
C TYR A 137 -35.36 8.17 6.07
N ARG A 138 -36.02 9.13 6.75
CA ARG A 138 -36.14 10.51 6.28
C ARG A 138 -35.84 11.52 7.37
N GLY A 139 -35.21 12.63 6.97
CA GLY A 139 -34.78 13.72 7.84
C GLY A 139 -33.68 13.33 8.80
N THR A 140 -33.32 14.24 9.70
CA THR A 140 -32.25 14.04 10.69
C THR A 140 -32.54 12.86 11.63
N GLY A 141 -33.75 12.72 12.13
CA GLY A 141 -34.16 11.58 12.95
C GLY A 141 -34.16 10.24 12.18
N GLY A 142 -34.43 10.28 10.85
CA GLY A 142 -34.27 9.10 9.99
C GLY A 142 -32.84 8.68 9.83
N PHE A 143 -31.91 9.62 9.71
CA PHE A 143 -30.47 9.32 9.69
C PHE A 143 -30.03 8.63 10.98
N GLU A 144 -30.36 9.19 12.13
CA GLU A 144 -30.04 8.59 13.43
C GLU A 144 -30.59 7.17 13.56
N LYS A 145 -31.84 6.96 13.15
CA LYS A 145 -32.48 5.65 13.15
C LYS A 145 -31.75 4.68 12.22
N ALA A 146 -31.36 5.10 11.01
CA ALA A 146 -30.61 4.24 10.07
C ALA A 146 -29.28 3.77 10.65
N ILE A 147 -28.55 4.64 11.35
CA ILE A 147 -27.30 4.28 12.04
C ILE A 147 -27.56 3.34 13.22
N LEU A 148 -28.62 3.57 13.99
CA LEU A 148 -29.00 2.67 15.09
C LEU A 148 -29.38 1.28 14.55
N ASP A 149 -30.15 1.20 13.49
CA ASP A 149 -30.57 -0.07 12.88
C ASP A 149 -29.35 -0.83 12.27
N LEU A 150 -28.37 -0.11 11.72
CA LEU A 150 -27.08 -0.70 11.30
C LEU A 150 -26.38 -1.34 12.50
N ARG A 151 -26.38 -0.68 13.67
CA ARG A 151 -25.73 -1.16 14.88
C ARG A 151 -26.43 -2.33 15.55
N HIS A 152 -27.74 -2.48 15.40
CA HIS A 152 -28.51 -3.59 15.98
C HIS A 152 -28.08 -4.97 15.48
N ALA A 153 -27.27 -5.04 14.43
CA ALA A 153 -26.70 -6.29 13.96
C ALA A 153 -25.59 -6.85 14.87
N TRP A 154 -25.08 -6.06 15.82
CA TRP A 154 -23.98 -6.43 16.69
C TRP A 154 -24.40 -6.35 18.15
N LYS A 155 -23.73 -7.12 19.01
CA LYS A 155 -24.00 -7.12 20.44
C LYS A 155 -23.48 -5.84 21.10
N ALA A 156 -24.10 -5.45 22.21
CA ALA A 156 -23.70 -4.24 22.93
C ALA A 156 -22.29 -4.33 23.56
N GLU A 157 -21.86 -5.54 23.90
CA GLU A 157 -20.54 -5.82 24.45
C GLU A 157 -19.42 -5.95 23.42
N ASP A 158 -19.75 -5.97 22.13
CA ASP A 158 -18.75 -6.09 21.08
C ASP A 158 -17.95 -4.79 20.90
N SER A 159 -16.66 -4.92 20.63
CA SER A 159 -15.81 -3.79 20.24
C SER A 159 -15.99 -3.52 18.76
N ILE A 160 -16.54 -2.37 18.42
CA ILE A 160 -16.85 -1.96 17.06
C ILE A 160 -15.87 -0.86 16.62
N ARG A 161 -15.31 -0.99 15.42
CA ARG A 161 -14.52 0.05 14.77
C ARG A 161 -15.03 0.26 13.36
N ALA A 162 -15.44 1.47 13.01
CA ALA A 162 -15.83 1.86 11.67
C ALA A 162 -14.80 2.85 11.09
N THR A 163 -14.48 2.70 9.81
CA THR A 163 -13.53 3.57 9.10
C THR A 163 -14.05 3.86 7.71
N PHE A 164 -14.07 5.13 7.34
CA PHE A 164 -14.40 5.57 5.98
C PHE A 164 -13.14 5.96 5.22
N LYS A 165 -13.10 5.61 3.92
CA LYS A 165 -12.08 6.08 2.98
C LYS A 165 -12.78 6.67 1.76
N VAL A 166 -12.74 8.00 1.64
CA VAL A 166 -13.23 8.72 0.47
C VAL A 166 -12.28 8.51 -0.69
N TYR A 167 -12.80 8.13 -1.87
CA TYR A 167 -11.98 7.90 -3.07
C TYR A 167 -12.51 8.60 -4.32
N GLY A 168 -13.66 9.28 -4.22
CA GLY A 168 -14.21 10.05 -5.32
C GLY A 168 -15.11 11.16 -4.82
N ILE A 169 -14.90 12.37 -5.35
CA ILE A 169 -15.75 13.54 -5.08
C ILE A 169 -16.04 14.24 -6.41
N ARG A 170 -17.28 14.67 -6.57
CA ARG A 170 -17.70 15.53 -7.68
C ARG A 170 -18.59 16.62 -7.13
N GLN A 171 -18.28 17.86 -7.46
CA GLN A 171 -19.11 19.01 -7.12
C GLN A 171 -19.80 19.54 -8.37
N GLU A 172 -21.10 19.74 -8.27
CA GLU A 172 -21.94 20.37 -9.31
C GLU A 172 -22.80 21.44 -8.62
N GLU A 173 -22.44 22.70 -8.80
CA GLU A 173 -23.06 23.85 -8.12
C GLU A 173 -23.10 23.65 -6.58
N ASP A 174 -24.32 23.58 -6.00
CA ASP A 174 -24.54 23.40 -4.57
C ASP A 174 -24.64 21.92 -4.14
N ARG A 175 -24.53 20.99 -5.11
CA ARG A 175 -24.63 19.56 -4.87
C ARG A 175 -23.23 18.93 -4.94
N ILE A 176 -22.94 18.12 -3.94
CA ILE A 176 -21.71 17.37 -3.89
C ILE A 176 -22.08 15.88 -3.85
N SER A 177 -21.45 15.09 -4.69
CA SER A 177 -21.50 13.64 -4.62
C SER A 177 -20.15 13.10 -4.17
N SER A 178 -20.17 12.12 -3.27
CA SER A 178 -18.95 11.42 -2.89
C SER A 178 -19.13 9.91 -2.87
N LYS A 179 -18.02 9.22 -3.11
CA LYS A 179 -17.92 7.77 -3.02
C LYS A 179 -16.88 7.41 -1.98
N GLN A 180 -17.23 6.55 -1.07
CA GLN A 180 -16.35 6.08 -0.01
C GLN A 180 -16.55 4.59 0.26
N HIS A 181 -15.47 3.97 0.69
CA HIS A 181 -15.50 2.66 1.30
C HIS A 181 -15.74 2.81 2.79
N LEU A 182 -16.67 2.00 3.31
CA LEU A 182 -16.85 1.78 4.73
C LEU A 182 -16.34 0.40 5.09
N SER A 183 -15.44 0.34 6.07
CA SER A 183 -15.01 -0.88 6.74
C SER A 183 -15.46 -0.84 8.18
N ILE A 184 -16.13 -1.90 8.62
CA ILE A 184 -16.57 -2.08 10.02
C ILE A 184 -15.96 -3.37 10.53
N VAL A 185 -15.17 -3.27 11.60
CA VAL A 185 -14.58 -4.41 12.29
C VAL A 185 -15.27 -4.56 13.64
N VAL A 186 -15.81 -5.74 13.88
CA VAL A 186 -16.47 -6.10 15.15
C VAL A 186 -15.68 -7.23 15.79
N LYS A 187 -15.15 -6.99 16.97
CA LYS A 187 -14.45 -8.01 17.77
C LYS A 187 -15.40 -8.53 18.83
N SER A 188 -15.66 -9.82 18.81
CA SER A 188 -16.53 -10.53 19.72
C SER A 188 -15.79 -11.72 20.36
N LYS A 189 -16.32 -12.21 21.46
CA LYS A 189 -15.80 -13.43 22.12
C LYS A 189 -16.01 -14.69 21.27
N ASP A 190 -17.02 -14.66 20.40
CA ASP A 190 -17.42 -15.80 19.55
C ASP A 190 -16.74 -15.78 18.16
N GLY A 191 -15.91 -14.80 17.87
CA GLY A 191 -15.24 -14.58 16.59
C GLY A 191 -15.30 -13.14 16.15
N ASN A 192 -14.51 -12.80 15.14
CA ASN A 192 -14.47 -11.46 14.57
C ASN A 192 -15.37 -11.39 13.33
N LEU A 193 -15.94 -10.21 13.12
CA LEU A 193 -16.73 -9.89 11.94
C LEU A 193 -16.13 -8.67 11.28
N GLU A 194 -15.99 -8.71 9.97
CA GLU A 194 -15.59 -7.57 9.16
C GLU A 194 -16.61 -7.35 8.05
N GLU A 195 -17.05 -6.11 7.88
CA GLU A 195 -18.02 -5.72 6.87
C GLU A 195 -17.45 -4.61 6.02
N HIS A 196 -17.50 -4.80 4.71
CA HIS A 196 -17.10 -3.84 3.71
C HIS A 196 -18.27 -3.42 2.86
N SER A 197 -18.41 -2.14 2.61
CA SER A 197 -19.41 -1.62 1.68
C SER A 197 -18.94 -0.35 0.99
N THR A 198 -19.51 -0.07 -0.17
CA THR A 198 -19.34 1.21 -0.85
C THR A 198 -20.58 2.05 -0.58
N TRP A 199 -20.36 3.28 -0.10
CA TRP A 199 -21.42 4.27 0.07
C TRP A 199 -21.30 5.33 -1.02
N ASP A 200 -22.34 5.48 -1.84
CA ASP A 200 -22.54 6.62 -2.72
C ASP A 200 -23.40 7.63 -1.97
N THR A 201 -22.89 8.82 -1.72
CA THR A 201 -23.57 9.82 -0.90
C THR A 201 -23.78 11.13 -1.66
N LEU A 202 -24.83 11.82 -1.28
CA LEU A 202 -25.12 13.18 -1.76
C LEU A 202 -25.11 14.14 -0.56
N TRP A 203 -24.55 15.32 -0.80
CA TRP A 203 -24.38 16.37 0.19
C TRP A 203 -24.86 17.70 -0.38
N VAL A 204 -25.25 18.62 0.50
CA VAL A 204 -25.62 20.00 0.16
C VAL A 204 -24.92 20.95 1.12
N THR A 205 -24.47 22.09 0.61
CA THR A 205 -24.03 23.23 1.42
C THR A 205 -25.15 24.26 1.47
N ARG A 206 -25.59 24.64 2.67
CA ARG A 206 -26.69 25.62 2.84
C ARG A 206 -26.22 27.06 2.74
N GLU A 207 -24.93 27.31 2.98
CA GLU A 207 -24.29 28.62 2.90
C GLU A 207 -23.00 28.50 2.09
N PRO A 208 -22.58 29.52 1.35
CA PRO A 208 -21.30 29.53 0.65
C PRO A 208 -20.14 29.24 1.62
N GLY A 209 -19.35 28.19 1.34
CA GLY A 209 -18.27 27.75 2.22
C GLY A 209 -18.71 27.05 3.50
N GLY A 210 -20.00 26.76 3.66
CA GLY A 210 -20.53 26.01 4.80
C GLY A 210 -20.13 24.53 4.77
N VAL A 211 -20.32 23.88 5.91
CA VAL A 211 -20.05 22.45 6.05
C VAL A 211 -21.09 21.64 5.26
N PRO A 212 -20.66 20.66 4.44
CA PRO A 212 -21.59 19.80 3.71
C PRO A 212 -22.48 18.98 4.64
N LEU A 213 -23.80 18.97 4.37
CA LEU A 213 -24.79 18.16 5.08
C LEU A 213 -25.24 17.00 4.20
N LEU A 214 -25.36 15.82 4.77
CA LEU A 214 -25.72 14.58 4.10
C LEU A 214 -27.19 14.57 3.72
N THR A 215 -27.51 14.40 2.44
CA THR A 215 -28.89 14.33 1.93
C THR A 215 -29.29 12.93 1.47
N SER A 216 -28.33 12.07 1.14
CA SER A 216 -28.63 10.70 0.73
C SER A 216 -27.45 9.76 0.94
N ILE A 217 -27.78 8.50 1.25
CA ILE A 217 -26.85 7.37 1.25
C ILE A 217 -27.44 6.26 0.38
N LYS A 218 -26.64 5.76 -0.55
CA LYS A 218 -26.92 4.52 -1.27
C LYS A 218 -25.76 3.57 -1.03
N VAL A 219 -26.06 2.42 -0.44
CA VAL A 219 -25.06 1.37 -0.16
C VAL A 219 -24.96 0.43 -1.36
N SER A 220 -23.77 -0.04 -1.67
CA SER A 220 -23.51 -1.04 -2.71
C SER A 220 -22.27 -1.87 -2.35
N LYS A 221 -22.07 -2.98 -3.06
CA LYS A 221 -20.91 -3.87 -2.90
C LYS A 221 -20.70 -4.33 -1.46
N PHE A 222 -21.77 -4.75 -0.80
CA PHE A 222 -21.69 -5.22 0.57
C PHE A 222 -21.07 -6.63 0.63
N GLU A 223 -20.06 -6.77 1.50
CA GLU A 223 -19.42 -8.03 1.84
C GLU A 223 -19.27 -8.14 3.35
N GLN A 224 -19.47 -9.34 3.88
CA GLN A 224 -19.30 -9.65 5.29
C GLN A 224 -18.39 -10.88 5.40
N ALA A 225 -17.30 -10.77 6.16
CA ALA A 225 -16.42 -11.88 6.52
C ALA A 225 -16.51 -12.14 8.02
N ARG A 226 -16.71 -13.40 8.43
CA ARG A 226 -16.82 -13.80 9.84
C ARG A 226 -15.87 -14.93 10.14
N THR A 227 -15.02 -14.78 11.16
CA THR A 227 -14.25 -15.92 11.69
C THR A 227 -15.15 -16.78 12.58
N ARG A 228 -14.96 -18.09 12.57
CA ARG A 228 -15.76 -19.05 13.36
C ARG A 228 -15.28 -19.20 14.80
N ASN A 229 -14.16 -18.57 15.12
CA ASN A 229 -13.62 -18.51 16.46
C ASN A 229 -12.86 -17.18 16.66
N ALA A 230 -12.49 -16.87 17.90
CA ALA A 230 -11.76 -15.65 18.24
C ALA A 230 -10.24 -15.75 18.03
N ALA A 231 -9.72 -16.92 17.62
CA ALA A 231 -8.29 -17.08 17.36
C ALA A 231 -7.86 -16.28 16.13
N PRO A 232 -6.69 -15.67 16.13
CA PRO A 232 -6.15 -15.00 14.95
C PRO A 232 -6.01 -15.98 13.78
N LEU A 233 -6.36 -15.55 12.56
CA LEU A 233 -6.15 -16.34 11.34
C LEU A 233 -4.68 -16.49 11.00
N LEU A 234 -3.88 -15.48 11.36
CA LEU A 234 -2.44 -15.44 11.17
C LEU A 234 -1.74 -15.36 12.53
N ALA A 235 -0.64 -16.06 12.66
CA ALA A 235 0.22 -16.01 13.83
C ALA A 235 1.67 -15.76 13.39
N ASP A 236 2.41 -15.00 14.20
CA ASP A 236 3.84 -14.82 13.99
C ASP A 236 4.57 -16.15 14.21
N GLN A 237 5.14 -16.69 13.14
CA GLN A 237 5.89 -17.94 13.11
C GLN A 237 7.41 -17.71 13.01
N THR A 238 7.87 -16.46 13.06
CA THR A 238 9.28 -16.10 12.84
C THR A 238 10.21 -16.91 13.74
N HIS A 239 9.90 -17.01 15.02
CA HIS A 239 10.73 -17.75 15.96
C HIS A 239 10.67 -19.28 15.73
N SER A 240 9.52 -19.85 15.38
CA SER A 240 9.38 -21.29 15.11
C SER A 240 10.11 -21.68 13.81
N VAL A 241 10.12 -20.80 12.82
CA VAL A 241 10.77 -21.02 11.53
C VAL A 241 12.28 -20.80 11.62
N LEU A 242 12.73 -19.69 12.20
CA LEU A 242 14.13 -19.25 12.14
C LEU A 242 14.91 -19.45 13.45
N GLY A 243 14.24 -19.66 14.59
CA GLY A 243 14.84 -19.60 15.93
C GLY A 243 15.94 -20.63 16.22
N ALA A 244 16.01 -21.73 15.46
CA ALA A 244 17.09 -22.72 15.57
C ALA A 244 18.43 -22.21 15.00
N ASN A 245 18.39 -21.17 14.13
CA ASN A 245 19.59 -20.66 13.48
C ASN A 245 20.36 -19.70 14.40
N PRO A 246 21.67 -19.88 14.58
CA PRO A 246 22.50 -18.94 15.34
C PRO A 246 22.48 -17.52 14.77
N SER A 247 22.42 -17.35 13.44
CA SER A 247 22.32 -16.05 12.77
C SER A 247 21.06 -15.30 13.16
N PHE A 248 19.89 -15.97 13.29
CA PHE A 248 18.66 -15.34 13.74
C PHE A 248 18.84 -14.66 15.10
N ARG A 249 19.41 -15.36 16.08
CA ARG A 249 19.63 -14.83 17.43
C ARG A 249 20.68 -13.73 17.47
N ARG A 250 21.77 -13.89 16.68
CA ARG A 250 22.90 -12.96 16.69
C ARG A 250 22.68 -11.71 15.86
N GLN A 251 21.76 -11.74 14.89
CA GLN A 251 21.57 -10.66 13.96
C GLN A 251 20.15 -10.07 14.03
N PHE A 252 19.08 -10.87 13.88
CA PHE A 252 17.71 -10.34 13.78
C PHE A 252 17.04 -10.03 15.11
N GLN A 253 17.39 -10.73 16.20
CA GLN A 253 16.84 -10.41 17.52
C GLN A 253 17.45 -9.13 18.13
N LEU A 254 18.51 -8.64 17.55
CA LEU A 254 19.19 -7.40 17.97
C LEU A 254 18.62 -6.25 17.15
N GLY A 255 17.93 -5.32 17.80
CA GLY A 255 17.30 -4.19 17.12
C GLY A 255 18.31 -3.18 16.58
N LEU A 256 17.84 -2.25 15.72
CA LEU A 256 18.65 -1.20 15.11
C LEU A 256 19.51 -0.43 16.11
N ASN A 257 18.97 -0.09 17.28
CA ASN A 257 19.72 0.62 18.31
C ASN A 257 20.95 -0.14 18.81
N HIS A 258 20.89 -1.48 18.84
CA HIS A 258 22.06 -2.29 19.18
C HIS A 258 23.19 -2.08 18.16
N TRP A 259 22.87 -2.17 16.86
CA TRP A 259 23.83 -2.03 15.79
C TRP A 259 24.39 -0.62 15.69
N LEU A 260 23.56 0.41 15.83
CA LEU A 260 23.99 1.80 15.88
C LEU A 260 24.99 2.06 17.02
N ASN A 261 24.81 1.41 18.17
CA ASN A 261 25.74 1.52 19.29
C ASN A 261 27.07 0.77 19.09
N GLN A 262 27.13 -0.18 18.15
CA GLN A 262 28.33 -0.91 17.80
C GLN A 262 29.12 -0.25 16.65
N SER A 263 28.48 0.60 15.87
CA SER A 263 29.08 1.27 14.73
C SER A 263 29.71 2.60 15.14
N GLN A 264 30.92 2.89 14.64
CA GLN A 264 31.55 4.21 14.76
C GLN A 264 31.00 5.20 13.71
N ASP A 265 30.41 4.68 12.63
CA ASP A 265 29.86 5.48 11.53
C ASP A 265 28.43 5.03 11.22
N ASN A 266 27.48 5.90 11.57
CA ASN A 266 26.05 5.61 11.40
C ASN A 266 25.56 5.88 9.98
N ARG A 267 26.39 6.34 9.04
CA ARG A 267 26.01 6.65 7.66
C ARG A 267 25.62 5.41 6.85
N PHE A 268 26.00 4.22 7.32
CA PHE A 268 25.67 2.95 6.67
C PHE A 268 24.33 2.37 7.12
N PHE A 269 23.68 2.99 8.12
CA PHE A 269 22.37 2.58 8.59
C PHE A 269 21.32 3.56 8.12
N ASP A 270 20.34 3.07 7.39
CA ASP A 270 19.23 3.90 6.98
C ASP A 270 18.16 3.96 8.06
N LEU A 271 17.91 5.17 8.54
CA LEU A 271 16.88 5.44 9.55
C LEU A 271 15.47 5.60 8.94
N LEU A 272 15.36 5.69 7.61
CA LEU A 272 14.11 5.96 6.90
C LEU A 272 13.38 4.70 6.42
N GLY A 273 14.01 3.55 6.54
CA GLY A 273 13.41 2.30 6.08
C GLY A 273 14.07 1.07 6.67
N THR A 274 13.38 -0.04 6.62
CA THR A 274 13.91 -1.35 6.98
C THR A 274 14.36 -2.09 5.73
N PRO A 275 15.44 -2.90 5.80
CA PRO A 275 15.81 -3.79 4.72
C PRO A 275 14.67 -4.70 4.28
N GLY A 276 14.56 -4.93 2.98
CA GLY A 276 13.53 -5.78 2.38
C GLY A 276 13.82 -7.26 2.48
N LEU A 277 12.87 -8.05 2.01
CA LEU A 277 13.00 -9.50 1.90
C LEU A 277 12.39 -9.98 0.58
N ALA A 278 12.82 -11.16 0.11
CA ALA A 278 12.26 -11.84 -1.03
C ALA A 278 11.99 -13.31 -0.69
N LEU A 279 10.97 -13.86 -1.33
CA LEU A 279 10.60 -15.27 -1.25
C LEU A 279 10.70 -15.89 -2.66
N GLY A 280 11.19 -17.13 -2.73
CA GLY A 280 11.25 -17.91 -3.96
C GLY A 280 11.97 -19.23 -3.72
N ASP A 281 11.66 -20.22 -4.53
CA ASP A 281 12.27 -21.55 -4.48
C ASP A 281 13.63 -21.53 -5.22
N VAL A 282 14.71 -21.26 -4.46
CA VAL A 282 16.06 -21.09 -5.07
C VAL A 282 16.80 -22.43 -5.22
N ASN A 283 16.25 -23.52 -4.68
CA ASN A 283 16.89 -24.84 -4.72
C ASN A 283 16.09 -25.91 -5.48
N GLY A 284 14.90 -25.54 -6.00
CA GLY A 284 14.05 -26.40 -6.81
C GLY A 284 13.32 -27.49 -6.04
N ASP A 285 13.12 -27.32 -4.72
CA ASP A 285 12.47 -28.33 -3.87
C ASP A 285 10.95 -28.13 -3.72
N GLY A 286 10.40 -27.07 -4.32
CA GLY A 286 8.98 -26.73 -4.28
C GLY A 286 8.54 -25.95 -3.04
N LEU A 287 9.49 -25.48 -2.20
CA LEU A 287 9.22 -24.68 -1.02
C LEU A 287 9.87 -23.30 -1.19
N ASP A 288 9.10 -22.25 -0.94
CA ASP A 288 9.66 -20.89 -0.98
C ASP A 288 10.70 -20.70 0.12
N ASP A 289 11.90 -20.27 -0.27
CA ASP A 289 13.02 -19.89 0.58
C ASP A 289 12.94 -18.39 0.88
N LEU A 290 13.68 -17.93 1.88
CA LEU A 290 13.66 -16.55 2.36
C LEU A 290 15.03 -15.90 2.20
N TYR A 291 15.12 -14.86 1.37
CA TYR A 291 16.26 -13.94 1.33
C TYR A 291 15.94 -12.67 2.10
N VAL A 292 16.87 -12.22 2.97
CA VAL A 292 16.71 -11.04 3.82
C VAL A 292 17.85 -10.08 3.60
N CYS A 293 17.55 -8.91 3.07
CA CYS A 293 18.47 -7.79 2.95
C CYS A 293 18.90 -7.28 4.34
N GLN A 294 20.09 -6.71 4.43
CA GLN A 294 20.62 -6.17 5.68
C GLN A 294 21.26 -4.80 5.47
N GLU A 295 21.39 -4.08 6.57
CA GLU A 295 22.14 -2.83 6.62
C GLU A 295 23.65 -3.06 6.37
N GLY A 296 24.33 -2.01 5.93
CA GLY A 296 25.76 -2.08 5.62
C GLY A 296 26.62 -2.59 6.79
N GLY A 297 27.48 -3.56 6.50
CA GLY A 297 28.31 -4.24 7.47
C GLY A 297 27.69 -5.49 8.10
N LEU A 298 26.40 -5.73 7.88
CA LEU A 298 25.73 -6.97 8.27
C LEU A 298 25.50 -7.84 7.03
N PRO A 299 25.81 -9.15 7.08
CA PRO A 299 25.59 -10.01 5.92
C PRO A 299 24.11 -10.20 5.63
N ASN A 300 23.75 -10.10 4.35
CA ASN A 300 22.46 -10.58 3.88
C ASN A 300 22.27 -12.05 4.23
N ARG A 301 21.04 -12.51 4.36
CA ARG A 301 20.75 -13.88 4.78
C ARG A 301 19.85 -14.61 3.80
N LEU A 302 20.23 -15.83 3.46
CA LEU A 302 19.38 -16.80 2.76
C LEU A 302 19.06 -17.96 3.70
N TYR A 303 17.76 -18.24 3.86
CA TYR A 303 17.24 -19.36 4.63
C TYR A 303 16.50 -20.30 3.72
N LEU A 304 16.97 -21.52 3.59
CA LEU A 304 16.26 -22.59 2.85
C LEU A 304 15.19 -23.21 3.73
N ARG A 305 13.95 -23.23 3.24
CA ARG A 305 12.82 -23.82 3.92
C ARG A 305 12.90 -25.34 3.89
N ARG A 306 12.36 -25.97 4.91
CA ARG A 306 12.28 -27.43 5.06
C ARG A 306 10.85 -27.91 5.10
N PRO A 307 10.57 -29.19 4.74
CA PRO A 307 9.23 -29.76 4.80
C PRO A 307 8.60 -29.77 6.19
N ASP A 308 9.39 -29.68 7.27
CA ASP A 308 8.90 -29.60 8.65
C ASP A 308 8.44 -28.20 9.05
N GLY A 309 8.51 -27.24 8.10
CA GLY A 309 8.14 -25.83 8.30
C GLY A 309 9.23 -24.96 8.92
N THR A 310 10.38 -25.50 9.29
CA THR A 310 11.55 -24.71 9.71
C THR A 310 12.36 -24.25 8.51
N ALA A 311 13.34 -23.35 8.73
CA ALA A 311 14.29 -22.95 7.72
C ALA A 311 15.72 -22.99 8.26
N ILE A 312 16.70 -23.26 7.38
CA ILE A 312 18.12 -23.36 7.73
C ILE A 312 18.90 -22.25 7.05
N ASP A 313 19.81 -21.62 7.79
CA ASP A 313 20.74 -20.63 7.24
C ASP A 313 21.69 -21.27 6.21
N HIS A 314 21.60 -20.80 4.97
CA HIS A 314 22.39 -21.22 3.83
C HIS A 314 23.24 -20.07 3.27
N SER A 315 23.32 -18.94 3.98
CA SER A 315 23.85 -17.68 3.48
C SER A 315 25.27 -17.78 2.94
N GLU A 316 26.19 -18.38 3.69
CA GLU A 316 27.59 -18.53 3.27
C GLU A 316 27.73 -19.42 2.01
N ALA A 317 26.99 -20.53 1.97
CA ALA A 317 27.01 -21.44 0.83
C ALA A 317 26.34 -20.84 -0.41
N SER A 318 25.39 -19.93 -0.22
CA SER A 318 24.71 -19.22 -1.30
C SER A 318 25.59 -18.24 -2.06
N ARG A 319 26.67 -17.74 -1.44
CA ARG A 319 27.54 -16.66 -1.96
C ARG A 319 26.81 -15.33 -2.18
N ALA A 320 25.66 -15.15 -1.53
CA ALA A 320 24.85 -13.93 -1.59
C ALA A 320 24.75 -13.23 -0.22
N ASP A 321 25.64 -13.57 0.71
CA ASP A 321 25.76 -12.98 2.05
C ASP A 321 26.57 -11.67 2.05
N TRP A 322 26.23 -10.80 1.08
CA TRP A 322 26.94 -9.53 0.86
C TRP A 322 26.79 -8.61 2.07
N LEU A 323 27.82 -7.75 2.28
CA LEU A 323 27.89 -6.81 3.41
C LEU A 323 27.48 -5.38 3.04
N GLU A 324 27.19 -5.13 1.79
CA GLU A 324 26.70 -3.84 1.30
C GLU A 324 25.30 -3.56 1.85
N SER A 325 25.02 -2.29 2.16
CA SER A 325 23.67 -1.87 2.56
C SER A 325 22.68 -2.21 1.45
N SER A 326 21.80 -3.16 1.74
CA SER A 326 20.85 -3.73 0.79
C SER A 326 19.42 -3.37 1.17
N ARG A 327 18.59 -2.96 0.17
CA ARG A 327 17.24 -2.42 0.41
C ARG A 327 16.12 -3.32 -0.07
N ALA A 328 16.19 -3.74 -1.30
CA ALA A 328 15.17 -4.55 -1.93
C ALA A 328 15.79 -5.74 -2.63
N ALA A 329 15.05 -6.85 -2.66
CA ALA A 329 15.45 -8.04 -3.38
C ALA A 329 14.26 -8.62 -4.15
N LEU A 330 14.57 -9.29 -5.27
CA LEU A 330 13.64 -10.15 -6.02
C LEU A 330 14.32 -11.51 -6.24
N ILE A 331 13.55 -12.57 -6.12
CA ILE A 331 13.92 -13.91 -6.54
C ILE A 331 12.99 -14.24 -7.72
N VAL A 332 13.57 -14.38 -8.93
CA VAL A 332 12.81 -14.55 -10.17
C VAL A 332 13.75 -15.07 -11.27
N ASP A 333 13.26 -15.90 -12.17
CA ASP A 333 14.01 -16.39 -13.34
C ASP A 333 14.14 -15.25 -14.36
N LEU A 334 15.34 -14.63 -14.45
CA LEU A 334 15.61 -13.48 -15.30
C LEU A 334 16.15 -13.85 -16.69
N ASP A 335 16.74 -15.04 -16.82
CA ASP A 335 17.34 -15.48 -18.09
C ASP A 335 16.60 -16.65 -18.75
N ASN A 336 15.43 -17.01 -18.19
CA ASN A 336 14.55 -18.08 -18.66
C ASN A 336 15.23 -19.46 -18.71
N ASP A 337 16.17 -19.72 -17.78
CA ASP A 337 16.85 -21.02 -17.68
C ASP A 337 16.11 -22.02 -16.79
N GLY A 338 15.05 -21.56 -16.10
CA GLY A 338 14.21 -22.33 -15.19
C GLY A 338 14.69 -22.32 -13.74
N ASN A 339 15.84 -21.69 -13.43
CA ASN A 339 16.31 -21.48 -12.07
C ASN A 339 15.92 -20.07 -11.60
N GLN A 340 15.78 -19.89 -10.30
CA GLN A 340 15.51 -18.58 -9.71
C GLN A 340 16.81 -17.80 -9.56
N ASP A 341 16.85 -16.59 -10.13
CA ASP A 341 17.93 -15.63 -9.99
C ASP A 341 17.65 -14.67 -8.84
N LEU A 342 18.68 -13.92 -8.44
CA LEU A 342 18.60 -12.94 -7.37
C LEU A 342 18.95 -11.55 -7.89
N ALA A 343 18.01 -10.61 -7.78
CA ALA A 343 18.24 -9.18 -8.00
C ALA A 343 18.18 -8.44 -6.68
N VAL A 344 19.23 -7.68 -6.31
CA VAL A 344 19.31 -6.94 -5.04
C VAL A 344 19.76 -5.51 -5.27
N THR A 345 19.04 -4.55 -4.73
CA THR A 345 19.54 -3.18 -4.66
C THR A 345 20.48 -3.02 -3.48
N ILE A 346 21.65 -2.51 -3.77
CA ILE A 346 22.65 -2.07 -2.79
C ILE A 346 22.82 -0.55 -2.91
N LEU A 347 23.56 0.04 -1.99
CA LEU A 347 23.85 1.47 -2.06
C LEU A 347 24.52 1.83 -3.40
N GLY A 348 23.80 2.56 -4.25
CA GLY A 348 24.26 3.05 -5.55
C GLY A 348 24.29 2.02 -6.69
N ALA A 349 23.79 0.79 -6.50
CA ALA A 349 23.75 -0.19 -7.57
C ALA A 349 22.61 -1.22 -7.44
N LEU A 350 22.28 -1.84 -8.57
CA LEU A 350 21.52 -3.08 -8.67
C LEU A 350 22.46 -4.23 -8.98
N VAL A 351 22.50 -5.25 -8.13
CA VAL A 351 23.26 -6.48 -8.35
C VAL A 351 22.31 -7.55 -8.91
N ILE A 352 22.74 -8.19 -9.99
CA ILE A 352 22.08 -9.37 -10.59
C ILE A 352 23.00 -10.57 -10.40
N ALA A 353 22.49 -11.64 -9.83
CA ALA A 353 23.21 -12.88 -9.65
C ALA A 353 22.38 -14.07 -10.13
N ALA A 354 22.95 -14.86 -11.06
CA ALA A 354 22.29 -16.03 -11.60
C ALA A 354 22.32 -17.19 -10.59
N GLY A 355 21.18 -17.83 -10.43
CA GLY A 355 21.00 -18.99 -9.58
C GLY A 355 21.42 -20.31 -10.28
N ASP A 356 21.86 -21.27 -9.49
CA ASP A 356 22.23 -22.61 -9.98
C ASP A 356 21.14 -23.66 -9.79
N GLY A 357 19.95 -23.24 -9.31
CA GLY A 357 18.84 -24.12 -8.95
C GLY A 357 19.12 -25.04 -7.74
N LYS A 358 20.19 -24.72 -6.96
CA LYS A 358 20.59 -25.48 -5.75
C LYS A 358 20.85 -24.55 -4.55
N GLY A 359 20.44 -23.30 -4.68
CA GLY A 359 20.58 -22.29 -3.62
C GLY A 359 21.89 -21.53 -3.63
N SER A 360 22.70 -21.62 -4.69
CA SER A 360 23.91 -20.81 -4.85
C SER A 360 23.79 -19.85 -6.00
N PHE A 361 24.43 -18.68 -5.87
CA PHE A 361 24.36 -17.59 -6.84
C PHE A 361 25.72 -17.21 -7.38
N THR A 362 25.77 -16.78 -8.62
CA THR A 362 26.95 -16.22 -9.27
C THR A 362 26.63 -14.82 -9.79
N MET A 363 27.34 -13.81 -9.28
CA MET A 363 27.16 -12.43 -9.73
C MET A 363 27.40 -12.32 -11.25
N ARG A 364 26.43 -11.74 -11.96
CA ARG A 364 26.46 -11.51 -13.42
C ARG A 364 26.63 -10.04 -13.73
N ALA A 365 26.00 -9.16 -12.96
CA ALA A 365 26.03 -7.73 -13.21
C ALA A 365 25.97 -6.92 -11.91
N CYS A 366 26.58 -5.73 -11.96
CA CYS A 366 26.42 -4.69 -10.97
C CYS A 366 26.17 -3.38 -11.73
N ILE A 367 24.92 -2.92 -11.70
CA ILE A 367 24.43 -1.82 -12.54
C ILE A 367 24.30 -0.58 -11.66
N PRO A 368 25.00 0.53 -11.97
CA PRO A 368 24.87 1.76 -11.19
C PRO A 368 23.41 2.27 -11.16
N THR A 369 22.96 2.66 -9.97
CA THR A 369 21.63 3.26 -9.74
C THR A 369 21.75 4.47 -8.81
N SER A 370 20.62 5.10 -8.49
CA SER A 370 20.59 6.09 -7.40
C SER A 370 20.96 5.45 -6.05
N ASN A 371 21.56 6.21 -5.16
CA ASN A 371 21.86 5.79 -3.79
C ASN A 371 20.60 5.53 -2.96
N ASP A 372 19.48 6.17 -3.32
CA ASP A 372 18.21 6.12 -2.58
C ASP A 372 17.22 5.11 -3.18
N THR A 373 17.71 4.02 -3.74
CA THR A 373 16.87 2.95 -4.28
C THR A 373 16.09 2.26 -3.16
N MET A 374 14.76 2.16 -3.32
CA MET A 374 13.84 1.68 -2.27
C MET A 374 13.14 0.37 -2.62
N SER A 375 12.84 0.14 -3.90
CA SER A 375 12.11 -1.07 -4.29
C SER A 375 12.42 -1.51 -5.71
N LEU A 376 12.12 -2.78 -5.98
CA LEU A 376 12.22 -3.44 -7.28
C LEU A 376 10.87 -4.02 -7.68
N ALA A 377 10.63 -4.08 -8.98
CA ALA A 377 9.57 -4.88 -9.58
C ALA A 377 10.09 -5.51 -10.88
N ALA A 378 9.60 -6.70 -11.21
CA ALA A 378 9.90 -7.36 -12.47
C ALA A 378 8.61 -7.61 -13.26
N ALA A 379 8.64 -7.36 -14.55
CA ALA A 379 7.58 -7.66 -15.50
C ALA A 379 8.13 -7.67 -16.93
N ASP A 380 7.51 -8.44 -17.80
CA ASP A 380 7.73 -8.34 -19.26
C ASP A 380 7.01 -7.08 -19.78
N PHE A 381 7.71 -5.94 -19.78
CA PHE A 381 7.12 -4.63 -20.06
C PHE A 381 6.92 -4.39 -21.56
N ASP A 382 7.84 -4.88 -22.38
CA ASP A 382 7.80 -4.69 -23.86
C ASP A 382 7.23 -5.91 -24.61
N HIS A 383 6.81 -6.95 -23.87
CA HIS A 383 6.22 -8.19 -24.40
C HIS A 383 7.15 -8.97 -25.33
N ASP A 384 8.45 -8.98 -25.02
CA ASP A 384 9.45 -9.77 -25.76
C ASP A 384 9.68 -11.17 -25.17
N GLY A 385 9.07 -11.48 -24.02
CA GLY A 385 9.13 -12.75 -23.31
C GLY A 385 10.23 -12.82 -22.25
N ASP A 386 11.05 -11.78 -22.11
CA ASP A 386 12.05 -11.67 -21.05
C ASP A 386 11.56 -10.72 -19.94
N LEU A 387 12.04 -10.89 -18.72
CA LEU A 387 11.65 -10.00 -17.61
C LEU A 387 12.51 -8.74 -17.56
N ASP A 388 11.86 -7.60 -17.52
CA ASP A 388 12.45 -6.31 -17.24
C ASP A 388 12.45 -6.02 -15.73
N ILE A 389 13.45 -5.26 -15.23
CA ILE A 389 13.47 -4.80 -13.85
C ILE A 389 13.22 -3.29 -13.78
N TYR A 390 12.20 -2.91 -13.02
CA TYR A 390 11.93 -1.54 -12.65
C TYR A 390 12.50 -1.22 -11.29
N VAL A 391 13.37 -0.20 -11.22
CA VAL A 391 14.02 0.27 -10.00
C VAL A 391 13.40 1.58 -9.56
N CYS A 392 12.88 1.62 -8.33
CA CYS A 392 12.26 2.81 -7.76
C CYS A 392 13.19 3.44 -6.69
N ALA A 393 13.45 4.74 -6.80
CA ALA A 393 14.24 5.51 -5.85
C ALA A 393 13.42 6.60 -5.17
N HIS A 394 13.70 6.89 -3.90
CA HIS A 394 12.99 7.90 -3.11
C HIS A 394 13.32 9.33 -3.54
N MET A 395 14.60 9.61 -3.82
CA MET A 395 15.04 10.89 -4.33
C MET A 395 15.76 10.69 -5.67
N ALA A 396 15.58 11.62 -6.59
CA ALA A 396 16.44 11.70 -7.76
C ALA A 396 17.72 12.40 -7.33
N ASP A 397 18.84 11.67 -7.30
CA ASP A 397 20.13 12.32 -7.40
C ASP A 397 20.11 13.16 -8.67
N ASP A 398 20.75 14.32 -8.65
CA ASP A 398 20.82 15.18 -9.84
C ASP A 398 21.60 14.44 -10.94
N LEU A 399 20.86 13.57 -11.67
CA LEU A 399 21.35 12.74 -12.77
C LEU A 399 21.69 13.58 -14.02
N SER A 400 21.93 14.89 -13.84
CA SER A 400 22.35 15.77 -14.94
C SER A 400 23.73 15.45 -15.51
N GLN A 401 24.43 14.47 -14.96
CA GLN A 401 25.72 14.00 -15.49
C GLN A 401 25.67 12.46 -15.66
N ASP A 402 25.50 12.05 -16.90
CA ASP A 402 25.70 10.69 -17.43
C ASP A 402 24.72 9.59 -16.98
N ALA A 403 23.47 9.69 -17.40
CA ALA A 403 22.60 8.52 -17.50
C ALA A 403 23.09 7.64 -18.68
N GLY A 404 24.10 6.83 -18.44
CA GLY A 404 24.50 5.77 -19.34
C GLY A 404 23.47 4.64 -19.32
N VAL A 405 22.88 4.32 -20.46
CA VAL A 405 22.12 3.06 -20.61
C VAL A 405 23.15 1.93 -20.64
N VAL A 406 23.17 1.10 -19.59
CA VAL A 406 23.98 -0.11 -19.58
C VAL A 406 23.15 -1.25 -20.19
N SER A 407 23.47 -1.64 -21.41
CA SER A 407 22.95 -2.89 -21.98
C SER A 407 23.91 -4.03 -21.58
N ILE A 408 23.36 -5.07 -20.97
CA ILE A 408 24.11 -6.30 -20.68
C ILE A 408 23.82 -7.27 -21.80
N ALA A 409 24.85 -7.55 -22.61
CA ALA A 409 24.77 -8.64 -23.56
C ALA A 409 25.21 -9.93 -22.87
N ALA A 410 24.32 -10.93 -22.82
CA ALA A 410 24.69 -12.28 -22.44
C ALA A 410 25.50 -12.91 -23.58
N SER A 411 26.71 -13.38 -23.31
CA SER A 411 27.53 -14.20 -24.19
C SER A 411 27.39 -15.67 -23.83
#